data_c454db41734c7379d6261b727046cbcd
#
_entry.id   c454db41734c7379d6261b727046cbcd
#
_cell.length_a   1.000
_cell.length_b   1.000
_cell.length_c   1.000
_cell.angle_alpha   90.00
_cell.angle_beta   90.00
_cell.angle_gamma   90.00
#
_symmetry.space_group_name_H-M   'P 1'
#
loop_
_entity.id
_entity.type
_entity.pdbx_description
1 polymer ?
#
loop_
_entity_poly.entity_id
_entity_poly.type
_entity_poly.pdbx_seq_one_letter_code
_entity_poly.pdbx_strand_id
1 'polypeptide(L)'
;MQINVVNHPLLQAKMTILRDKDTKSVTFRHIISEVAALLTFETTRDLPVEEVKVTTPLCETTGCRIKGSVTVVPILRAGLGFMEGVLSVIPEANVGHIGMSRNEETLLPMEYYCKLPADMDAYTIVVDPMLATGGSAIAAINQLKKRGMKNLRFMCLVAAPEGVEKLNAAHPDVPIYTVVLDDHLNEHGYIVPGLGDAGDRIFGTV
;
A
#
# COMPACT_ATOMS: atom_id res chain seq x y z
N MET A 1 -2.64 9.04 16.74
CA MET A 1 -2.51 8.87 15.28
C MET A 1 -1.54 7.74 15.05
N GLN A 2 -2.02 6.61 14.53
CA GLN A 2 -1.17 5.44 14.24
C GLN A 2 -0.70 5.52 12.79
N ILE A 3 0.46 6.15 12.58
CA ILE A 3 1.12 6.21 11.28
C ILE A 3 2.62 5.92 11.46
N ASN A 4 3.14 5.06 10.61
CA ASN A 4 4.55 4.71 10.53
C ASN A 4 5.16 5.43 9.31
N VAL A 5 5.83 6.54 9.55
CA VAL A 5 6.58 7.26 8.51
C VAL A 5 7.98 6.65 8.42
N VAL A 6 8.30 6.01 7.30
CA VAL A 6 9.58 5.36 7.07
C VAL A 6 10.59 6.38 6.55
N ASN A 7 11.27 7.04 7.47
CA ASN A 7 12.27 8.06 7.15
C ASN A 7 13.64 7.40 6.87
N HIS A 8 13.93 7.10 5.60
CA HIS A 8 15.19 6.52 5.17
C HIS A 8 15.80 7.34 4.01
N PRO A 9 17.11 7.67 4.02
CA PRO A 9 17.74 8.52 2.99
C PRO A 9 17.52 8.02 1.56
N LEU A 10 17.56 6.71 1.34
CA LEU A 10 17.30 6.12 0.03
C LEU A 10 15.85 6.35 -0.44
N LEU A 11 14.87 6.25 0.46
CA LEU A 11 13.47 6.56 0.14
C LEU A 11 13.30 8.05 -0.18
N GLN A 12 13.95 8.94 0.57
CA GLN A 12 13.89 10.39 0.33
C GLN A 12 14.50 10.75 -1.03
N ALA A 13 15.62 10.13 -1.42
CA ALA A 13 16.21 10.32 -2.75
C ALA A 13 15.26 9.86 -3.87
N LYS A 14 14.58 8.72 -3.70
CA LYS A 14 13.57 8.23 -4.65
C LYS A 14 12.33 9.12 -4.69
N MET A 15 11.90 9.65 -3.56
CA MET A 15 10.81 10.63 -3.49
C MET A 15 11.11 11.88 -4.29
N THR A 16 12.34 12.38 -4.26
CA THR A 16 12.77 13.54 -5.07
C THR A 16 12.52 13.30 -6.57
N ILE A 17 12.86 12.10 -7.06
CA ILE A 17 12.61 11.72 -8.46
C ILE A 17 11.10 11.64 -8.76
N LEU A 18 10.33 11.02 -7.85
CA LEU A 18 8.88 10.87 -8.02
C LEU A 18 8.13 12.20 -7.99
N ARG A 19 8.61 13.19 -7.19
CA ARG A 19 8.01 14.52 -7.12
C ARG A 19 8.28 15.38 -8.34
N ASP A 20 9.39 15.14 -9.05
CA ASP A 20 9.74 15.91 -10.22
C ASP A 20 8.70 15.69 -11.34
N LYS A 21 8.07 16.80 -11.78
CA LYS A 21 7.04 16.80 -12.83
C LYS A 21 7.54 16.28 -14.18
N ASP A 22 8.85 16.38 -14.44
CA ASP A 22 9.47 15.95 -15.71
C ASP A 22 9.83 14.46 -15.71
N THR A 23 9.66 13.76 -14.58
CA THR A 23 9.87 12.31 -14.49
C THR A 23 8.87 11.56 -15.36
N LYS A 24 9.40 10.86 -16.38
CA LYS A 24 8.59 10.09 -17.34
C LYS A 24 7.95 8.85 -16.69
N SER A 25 6.79 8.42 -17.20
CA SER A 25 6.02 7.30 -16.66
C SER A 25 6.82 6.00 -16.49
N VAL A 26 7.77 5.70 -17.41
CA VAL A 26 8.64 4.52 -17.29
C VAL A 26 9.50 4.59 -16.02
N THR A 27 10.18 5.72 -15.81
CA THR A 27 11.00 5.95 -14.61
C THR A 27 10.12 5.99 -13.36
N PHE A 28 8.97 6.65 -13.44
CA PHE A 28 8.04 6.76 -12.33
C PHE A 28 7.55 5.38 -11.86
N ARG A 29 7.12 4.50 -12.78
CA ARG A 29 6.72 3.11 -12.48
C ARG A 29 7.85 2.31 -11.83
N HIS A 30 9.07 2.43 -12.37
CA HIS A 30 10.22 1.71 -11.83
C HIS A 30 10.53 2.14 -10.39
N ILE A 31 10.62 3.44 -10.15
CA ILE A 31 10.93 3.98 -8.81
C ILE A 31 9.81 3.68 -7.81
N ILE A 32 8.54 3.74 -8.23
CA ILE A 32 7.42 3.38 -7.34
C ILE A 32 7.49 1.90 -6.90
N SER A 33 7.84 0.99 -7.81
CA SER A 33 8.02 -0.43 -7.49
C SER A 33 9.19 -0.65 -6.50
N GLU A 34 10.31 0.06 -6.69
CA GLU A 34 11.44 -0.01 -5.76
C GLU A 34 11.08 0.53 -4.37
N VAL A 35 10.34 1.64 -4.30
CA VAL A 35 9.86 2.20 -3.02
C VAL A 35 8.89 1.25 -2.35
N ALA A 36 7.99 0.62 -3.11
CA ALA A 36 7.05 -0.37 -2.58
C ALA A 36 7.78 -1.59 -1.99
N ALA A 37 8.86 -2.06 -2.62
CA ALA A 37 9.69 -3.14 -2.10
C ALA A 37 10.33 -2.77 -0.75
N LEU A 38 10.91 -1.56 -0.64
CA LEU A 38 11.52 -1.07 0.59
C LEU A 38 10.48 -0.85 1.71
N LEU A 39 9.30 -0.32 1.37
CA LEU A 39 8.19 -0.19 2.33
C LEU A 39 7.65 -1.54 2.78
N THR A 40 7.61 -2.54 1.90
CA THR A 40 7.18 -3.89 2.26
C THR A 40 8.05 -4.46 3.37
N PHE A 41 9.37 -4.27 3.29
CA PHE A 41 10.29 -4.69 4.34
C PHE A 41 9.94 -4.08 5.71
N GLU A 42 9.61 -2.79 5.75
CA GLU A 42 9.18 -2.12 6.99
C GLU A 42 7.77 -2.53 7.44
N THR A 43 6.85 -2.66 6.49
CA THR A 43 5.45 -3.03 6.77
C THR A 43 5.34 -4.44 7.36
N THR A 44 6.30 -5.31 7.06
CA THR A 44 6.31 -6.72 7.48
C THR A 44 7.19 -7.02 8.69
N ARG A 45 7.58 -6.01 9.48
CA ARG A 45 8.40 -6.22 10.69
C ARG A 45 7.76 -7.13 11.75
N ASP A 46 6.44 -7.16 11.80
CA ASP A 46 5.63 -7.98 12.70
C ASP A 46 5.05 -9.23 12.02
N LEU A 47 5.57 -9.59 10.83
CA LEU A 47 5.12 -10.76 10.08
C LEU A 47 5.36 -12.04 10.92
N PRO A 48 4.32 -12.84 11.20
CA PRO A 48 4.48 -14.03 12.01
C PRO A 48 5.34 -15.08 11.29
N VAL A 49 6.27 -15.66 12.04
CA VAL A 49 7.14 -16.73 11.56
C VAL A 49 6.99 -17.98 12.44
N GLU A 50 7.35 -19.14 11.90
CA GLU A 50 7.43 -20.40 12.63
C GLU A 50 8.77 -21.08 12.40
N GLU A 51 9.25 -21.81 13.40
CA GLU A 51 10.50 -22.56 13.30
C GLU A 51 10.37 -23.78 12.38
N VAL A 52 11.41 -24.01 11.59
CA VAL A 52 11.51 -25.19 10.72
C VAL A 52 12.91 -25.81 10.81
N LYS A 53 12.98 -27.14 10.76
CA LYS A 53 14.23 -27.86 10.63
C LYS A 53 14.70 -27.80 9.19
N VAL A 54 15.96 -27.45 8.99
CA VAL A 54 16.59 -27.41 7.67
C VAL A 54 17.97 -28.10 7.74
N THR A 55 18.35 -28.76 6.66
CA THR A 55 19.68 -29.36 6.51
C THR A 55 20.51 -28.49 5.58
N THR A 56 21.54 -27.87 6.13
CA THR A 56 22.54 -27.13 5.34
C THR A 56 23.51 -28.12 4.70
N PRO A 57 24.40 -27.67 3.81
CA PRO A 57 25.46 -28.54 3.30
C PRO A 57 26.40 -29.12 4.37
N LEU A 58 26.38 -28.56 5.59
CA LEU A 58 27.30 -28.95 6.68
C LEU A 58 26.63 -29.71 7.83
N CYS A 59 25.41 -29.31 8.22
CA CYS A 59 24.71 -29.88 9.39
C CYS A 59 23.20 -29.53 9.38
N GLU A 60 22.45 -30.18 10.26
CA GLU A 60 21.09 -29.78 10.60
C GLU A 60 21.10 -28.52 11.45
N THR A 61 20.13 -27.63 11.20
CA THR A 61 19.92 -26.42 12.01
C THR A 61 18.43 -26.06 12.05
N THR A 62 18.10 -25.03 12.84
CA THR A 62 16.75 -24.48 12.90
C THR A 62 16.74 -23.14 12.14
N GLY A 63 15.83 -23.01 11.18
CA GLY A 63 15.51 -21.78 10.48
C GLY A 63 14.11 -21.31 10.81
N CYS A 64 13.61 -20.33 10.06
CA CYS A 64 12.22 -19.88 10.15
C CYS A 64 11.60 -19.75 8.74
N ARG A 65 10.29 -19.86 8.68
CA ARG A 65 9.49 -19.53 7.51
C ARG A 65 8.30 -18.66 7.91
N ILE A 66 7.73 -17.96 6.94
CA ILE A 66 6.49 -17.19 7.16
C ILE A 66 5.38 -18.15 7.61
N LYS A 67 4.69 -17.79 8.70
CA LYS A 67 3.54 -18.54 9.20
C LYS A 67 2.27 -18.04 8.57
N GLY A 68 1.52 -18.91 7.92
CA GLY A 68 0.30 -18.55 7.20
C GLY A 68 0.59 -17.97 5.81
N SER A 69 -0.34 -17.20 5.29
CA SER A 69 -0.25 -16.57 3.98
C SER A 69 -0.16 -15.05 4.05
N VAL A 70 0.44 -14.45 3.03
CA VAL A 70 0.45 -12.99 2.81
C VAL A 70 -0.44 -12.69 1.61
N THR A 71 -1.22 -11.62 1.71
CA THR A 71 -2.06 -11.13 0.60
C THR A 71 -1.76 -9.65 0.35
N VAL A 72 -1.53 -9.27 -0.91
CA VAL A 72 -1.50 -7.86 -1.33
C VAL A 72 -2.79 -7.51 -2.05
N VAL A 73 -3.38 -6.37 -1.69
CA VAL A 73 -4.64 -5.90 -2.29
C VAL A 73 -4.44 -4.47 -2.81
N PRO A 74 -4.08 -4.31 -4.09
CA PRO A 74 -4.05 -2.99 -4.71
C PRO A 74 -5.45 -2.41 -4.88
N ILE A 75 -5.60 -1.12 -4.49
CA ILE A 75 -6.77 -0.32 -4.87
C ILE A 75 -6.57 0.11 -6.32
N LEU A 76 -7.41 -0.39 -7.21
CA LEU A 76 -7.32 -0.09 -8.64
C LEU A 76 -7.67 1.38 -8.90
N ARG A 77 -6.96 2.03 -9.81
CA ARG A 77 -5.85 1.59 -10.70
C ARG A 77 -4.47 1.77 -10.08
N ALA A 78 -4.24 2.88 -9.35
CA ALA A 78 -2.91 3.34 -8.93
C ALA A 78 -2.15 2.32 -8.06
N GLY A 79 -2.85 1.57 -7.21
CA GLY A 79 -2.26 0.52 -6.37
C GLY A 79 -1.50 -0.57 -7.13
N LEU A 80 -1.79 -0.78 -8.43
CA LEU A 80 -1.04 -1.73 -9.25
C LEU A 80 0.45 -1.41 -9.34
N GLY A 81 0.83 -0.13 -9.30
CA GLY A 81 2.23 0.28 -9.29
C GLY A 81 3.00 -0.18 -8.04
N PHE A 82 2.31 -0.38 -6.92
CA PHE A 82 2.89 -0.89 -5.68
C PHE A 82 2.97 -2.42 -5.64
N MET A 83 2.01 -3.09 -6.26
CA MET A 83 1.89 -4.54 -6.22
C MET A 83 3.17 -5.27 -6.66
N GLU A 84 3.80 -4.83 -7.75
CA GLU A 84 5.03 -5.45 -8.27
C GLU A 84 6.18 -5.36 -7.26
N GLY A 85 6.30 -4.24 -6.55
CA GLY A 85 7.29 -4.07 -5.50
C GLY A 85 7.08 -5.02 -4.32
N VAL A 86 5.83 -5.22 -3.88
CA VAL A 86 5.49 -6.19 -2.83
C VAL A 86 5.85 -7.62 -3.28
N LEU A 87 5.45 -8.01 -4.49
CA LEU A 87 5.71 -9.35 -5.03
C LEU A 87 7.20 -9.62 -5.28
N SER A 88 8.02 -8.59 -5.50
CA SER A 88 9.47 -8.75 -5.63
C SER A 88 10.14 -9.16 -4.31
N VAL A 89 9.53 -8.83 -3.17
CA VAL A 89 10.02 -9.16 -1.82
C VAL A 89 9.35 -10.41 -1.26
N ILE A 90 8.06 -10.60 -1.56
CA ILE A 90 7.25 -11.74 -1.11
C ILE A 90 6.61 -12.40 -2.35
N PRO A 91 7.37 -13.19 -3.12
CA PRO A 91 6.88 -13.79 -4.36
C PRO A 91 5.68 -14.73 -4.17
N GLU A 92 5.56 -15.33 -2.98
CA GLU A 92 4.48 -16.26 -2.62
C GLU A 92 3.19 -15.53 -2.19
N ALA A 93 3.18 -14.20 -2.12
CA ALA A 93 1.99 -13.46 -1.71
C ALA A 93 0.84 -13.68 -2.70
N ASN A 94 -0.33 -13.94 -2.16
CA ASN A 94 -1.57 -13.94 -2.94
C ASN A 94 -1.94 -12.51 -3.35
N VAL A 95 -2.65 -12.38 -4.46
CA VAL A 95 -3.11 -11.07 -4.94
C VAL A 95 -4.62 -11.02 -4.95
N GLY A 96 -5.18 -10.06 -4.20
CA GLY A 96 -6.57 -9.64 -4.35
C GLY A 96 -6.63 -8.32 -5.10
N HIS A 97 -7.78 -7.99 -5.69
CA HIS A 97 -7.97 -6.70 -6.34
C HIS A 97 -9.27 -6.07 -5.85
N ILE A 98 -9.22 -4.77 -5.58
CA ILE A 98 -10.41 -3.99 -5.28
C ILE A 98 -10.43 -2.73 -6.14
N GLY A 99 -11.51 -2.56 -6.92
CA GLY A 99 -11.73 -1.40 -7.75
C GLY A 99 -12.70 -0.44 -7.08
N MET A 100 -12.23 0.80 -6.87
CA MET A 100 -13.02 1.88 -6.29
C MET A 100 -13.14 3.01 -7.31
N SER A 101 -14.35 3.50 -7.52
CA SER A 101 -14.63 4.72 -8.30
C SER A 101 -15.38 5.70 -7.43
N ARG A 102 -15.41 6.96 -7.85
CA ARG A 102 -16.28 7.95 -7.23
C ARG A 102 -17.58 8.01 -8.04
N ASN A 103 -18.72 7.89 -7.36
CA ASN A 103 -20.01 8.14 -7.98
C ASN A 103 -20.09 9.61 -8.38
N GLU A 104 -20.43 9.91 -9.62
CA GLU A 104 -20.43 11.27 -10.17
C GLU A 104 -21.50 12.17 -9.54
N GLU A 105 -22.63 11.59 -9.13
CA GLU A 105 -23.76 12.32 -8.55
C GLU A 105 -23.60 12.54 -7.03
N THR A 106 -23.23 11.47 -6.31
CA THR A 106 -23.15 11.50 -4.84
C THR A 106 -21.77 11.84 -4.30
N LEU A 107 -20.74 11.79 -5.16
CA LEU A 107 -19.31 11.93 -4.84
C LEU A 107 -18.80 10.89 -3.83
N LEU A 108 -19.62 9.88 -3.51
CA LEU A 108 -19.23 8.80 -2.58
C LEU A 108 -18.42 7.72 -3.30
N PRO A 109 -17.45 7.08 -2.59
CA PRO A 109 -16.72 5.95 -3.13
C PRO A 109 -17.66 4.77 -3.37
N MET A 110 -17.58 4.17 -4.55
CA MET A 110 -18.35 3.00 -4.96
C MET A 110 -17.41 1.89 -5.43
N GLU A 111 -17.63 0.67 -4.95
CA GLU A 111 -16.93 -0.52 -5.44
C GLU A 111 -17.51 -0.94 -6.80
N TYR A 112 -16.65 -1.10 -7.80
CA TYR A 112 -17.05 -1.65 -9.11
C TYR A 112 -16.42 -3.02 -9.39
N TYR A 113 -15.41 -3.43 -8.61
CA TYR A 113 -14.74 -4.72 -8.75
C TYR A 113 -14.14 -5.16 -7.42
N CYS A 114 -14.29 -6.44 -7.06
CA CYS A 114 -13.59 -7.03 -5.94
C CYS A 114 -13.42 -8.53 -6.16
N LYS A 115 -12.17 -8.98 -6.15
CA LYS A 115 -11.83 -10.41 -6.17
C LYS A 115 -10.69 -10.65 -5.20
N LEU A 116 -10.91 -11.54 -4.22
CA LEU A 116 -10.00 -11.79 -3.11
C LEU A 116 -9.58 -13.27 -3.08
N PRO A 117 -8.40 -13.58 -2.53
CA PRO A 117 -8.02 -14.95 -2.16
C PRO A 117 -8.98 -15.53 -1.12
N ALA A 118 -8.98 -16.85 -0.97
CA ALA A 118 -9.90 -17.54 -0.05
C ALA A 118 -9.51 -17.41 1.42
N ASP A 119 -8.22 -17.20 1.73
CA ASP A 119 -7.74 -17.05 3.11
C ASP A 119 -8.00 -15.64 3.64
N MET A 120 -9.03 -15.53 4.49
CA MET A 120 -9.44 -14.26 5.11
C MET A 120 -8.64 -13.90 6.36
N ASP A 121 -7.86 -14.82 6.90
CA ASP A 121 -6.97 -14.60 8.04
C ASP A 121 -5.53 -14.23 7.61
N ALA A 122 -5.27 -14.17 6.30
CA ALA A 122 -3.98 -13.80 5.71
C ALA A 122 -3.46 -12.46 6.25
N TYR A 123 -2.14 -12.34 6.35
CA TYR A 123 -1.47 -11.06 6.57
C TYR A 123 -1.66 -10.18 5.34
N THR A 124 -2.54 -9.18 5.42
CA THR A 124 -3.00 -8.44 4.25
C THR A 124 -2.46 -7.02 4.19
N ILE A 125 -1.82 -6.68 3.08
CA ILE A 125 -1.30 -5.36 2.77
C ILE A 125 -2.18 -4.71 1.70
N VAL A 126 -2.98 -3.72 2.09
CA VAL A 126 -3.77 -2.90 1.16
C VAL A 126 -2.87 -1.78 0.65
N VAL A 127 -2.76 -1.62 -0.65
CA VAL A 127 -1.80 -0.68 -1.25
C VAL A 127 -2.47 0.34 -2.18
N ASP A 128 -2.12 1.60 -1.96
CA ASP A 128 -2.46 2.73 -2.83
C ASP A 128 -1.35 3.78 -2.71
N PRO A 129 -0.79 4.31 -3.80
CA PRO A 129 0.27 5.33 -3.71
C PRO A 129 -0.09 6.56 -2.88
N MET A 130 -1.35 6.93 -2.82
CA MET A 130 -1.79 8.20 -2.23
C MET A 130 -2.84 7.99 -1.14
N LEU A 131 -2.60 8.54 0.05
CA LEU A 131 -3.62 8.70 1.09
C LEU A 131 -3.98 10.18 1.20
N ALA A 132 -4.82 10.67 0.29
CA ALA A 132 -5.25 12.06 0.23
C ALA A 132 -6.43 12.32 1.18
N THR A 133 -7.66 12.21 0.68
CA THR A 133 -8.88 12.44 1.49
C THR A 133 -9.25 11.24 2.38
N GLY A 134 -8.64 10.08 2.16
CA GLY A 134 -8.94 8.82 2.83
C GLY A 134 -10.15 8.06 2.31
N GLY A 135 -10.97 8.67 1.45
CA GLY A 135 -12.24 8.09 1.00
C GLY A 135 -12.10 6.71 0.37
N SER A 136 -11.21 6.55 -0.61
CA SER A 136 -11.00 5.26 -1.31
C SER A 136 -10.43 4.20 -0.37
N ALA A 137 -9.45 4.57 0.48
CA ALA A 137 -8.84 3.66 1.45
C ALA A 137 -9.88 3.16 2.46
N ILE A 138 -10.68 4.06 3.06
CA ILE A 138 -11.74 3.71 4.01
C ILE A 138 -12.77 2.80 3.36
N ALA A 139 -13.25 3.14 2.17
CA ALA A 139 -14.24 2.34 1.48
C ALA A 139 -13.70 0.96 1.10
N ALA A 140 -12.46 0.87 0.61
CA ALA A 140 -11.81 -0.41 0.31
C ALA A 140 -11.68 -1.28 1.58
N ILE A 141 -11.16 -0.74 2.67
CA ILE A 141 -10.99 -1.46 3.95
C ILE A 141 -12.35 -1.90 4.51
N ASN A 142 -13.39 -1.07 4.43
CA ASN A 142 -14.76 -1.44 4.81
C ASN A 142 -15.22 -2.69 4.03
N GLN A 143 -15.00 -2.71 2.71
CA GLN A 143 -15.39 -3.84 1.87
C GLN A 143 -14.59 -5.11 2.16
N LEU A 144 -13.27 -4.98 2.44
CA LEU A 144 -12.43 -6.11 2.82
C LEU A 144 -12.87 -6.72 4.16
N LYS A 145 -13.11 -5.88 5.18
CA LYS A 145 -13.63 -6.30 6.49
C LYS A 145 -15.01 -6.94 6.39
N LYS A 146 -15.90 -6.37 5.57
CA LYS A 146 -17.25 -6.94 5.32
C LYS A 146 -17.17 -8.35 4.72
N ARG A 147 -16.12 -8.66 3.96
CA ARG A 147 -15.85 -9.98 3.38
C ARG A 147 -15.08 -10.92 4.32
N GLY A 148 -14.75 -10.46 5.53
CA GLY A 148 -14.14 -11.28 6.58
C GLY A 148 -12.63 -11.13 6.73
N MET A 149 -11.96 -10.28 5.97
CA MET A 149 -10.52 -10.03 6.14
C MET A 149 -10.25 -9.29 7.45
N LYS A 150 -9.25 -9.75 8.22
CA LYS A 150 -9.02 -9.31 9.60
C LYS A 150 -7.69 -8.61 9.80
N ASN A 151 -6.60 -9.13 9.25
CA ASN A 151 -5.24 -8.68 9.51
C ASN A 151 -4.78 -7.65 8.47
N LEU A 152 -5.43 -6.48 8.43
CA LEU A 152 -5.22 -5.46 7.42
C LEU A 152 -4.15 -4.46 7.84
N ARG A 153 -3.31 -4.04 6.88
CA ARG A 153 -2.39 -2.91 6.94
C ARG A 153 -2.59 -2.07 5.69
N PHE A 154 -2.41 -0.76 5.82
CA PHE A 154 -2.47 0.14 4.68
C PHE A 154 -1.07 0.69 4.39
N MET A 155 -0.65 0.62 3.13
CA MET A 155 0.67 1.08 2.68
C MET A 155 0.52 2.08 1.53
N CYS A 156 1.08 3.27 1.70
CA CYS A 156 1.08 4.31 0.67
C CYS A 156 2.45 4.98 0.54
N LEU A 157 2.63 5.73 -0.53
CA LEU A 157 3.84 6.49 -0.80
C LEU A 157 3.82 7.84 -0.09
N VAL A 158 2.71 8.57 -0.26
CA VAL A 158 2.48 9.90 0.29
C VAL A 158 1.12 9.94 0.98
N ALA A 159 1.10 10.52 2.17
CA ALA A 159 -0.13 10.74 2.92
C ALA A 159 -0.33 12.23 3.25
N ALA A 160 -1.59 12.67 3.35
CA ALA A 160 -1.96 13.94 3.93
C ALA A 160 -2.51 13.72 5.36
N PRO A 161 -2.30 14.67 6.29
CA PRO A 161 -2.83 14.58 7.65
C PRO A 161 -4.34 14.30 7.69
N GLU A 162 -5.12 14.95 6.84
CA GLU A 162 -6.57 14.81 6.76
C GLU A 162 -6.99 13.36 6.40
N GLY A 163 -6.26 12.72 5.49
CA GLY A 163 -6.49 11.33 5.10
C GLY A 163 -6.14 10.34 6.21
N VAL A 164 -5.01 10.58 6.86
CA VAL A 164 -4.54 9.78 8.00
C VAL A 164 -5.52 9.86 9.18
N GLU A 165 -5.98 11.06 9.54
CA GLU A 165 -6.96 11.26 10.62
C GLU A 165 -8.27 10.52 10.32
N LYS A 166 -8.81 10.67 9.11
CA LYS A 166 -10.05 10.00 8.70
C LYS A 166 -9.90 8.48 8.68
N LEU A 167 -8.79 7.96 8.15
CA LEU A 167 -8.55 6.52 8.11
C LEU A 167 -8.38 5.94 9.52
N ASN A 168 -7.62 6.59 10.40
CA ASN A 168 -7.48 6.19 11.80
C ASN A 168 -8.79 6.26 12.57
N ALA A 169 -9.65 7.25 12.30
CA ALA A 169 -10.95 7.36 12.95
C ALA A 169 -11.91 6.23 12.52
N ALA A 170 -11.89 5.86 11.23
CA ALA A 170 -12.73 4.80 10.69
C ALA A 170 -12.19 3.39 11.03
N HIS A 171 -10.87 3.22 11.04
CA HIS A 171 -10.18 1.94 11.20
C HIS A 171 -8.96 2.06 12.12
N PRO A 172 -9.16 2.25 13.45
CA PRO A 172 -8.05 2.43 14.39
C PRO A 172 -7.18 1.18 14.55
N ASP A 173 -7.66 0.04 14.08
CA ASP A 173 -6.99 -1.26 14.09
C ASP A 173 -6.12 -1.53 12.83
N VAL A 174 -6.12 -0.60 11.86
CA VAL A 174 -5.37 -0.74 10.61
C VAL A 174 -4.16 0.20 10.63
N PRO A 175 -2.95 -0.31 10.87
CA PRO A 175 -1.75 0.51 10.86
C PRO A 175 -1.46 1.05 9.45
N ILE A 176 -1.00 2.29 9.38
CA ILE A 176 -0.65 3.00 8.14
C ILE A 176 0.86 3.07 8.04
N TYR A 177 1.40 2.73 6.86
CA TYR A 177 2.81 2.86 6.51
C TYR A 177 2.95 3.78 5.31
N THR A 178 3.83 4.77 5.42
CA THR A 178 4.09 5.76 4.35
C THR A 178 5.55 6.18 4.32
N VAL A 179 6.02 6.66 3.18
CA VAL A 179 7.35 7.28 3.07
C VAL A 179 7.32 8.71 3.59
N VAL A 180 6.24 9.44 3.27
CA VAL A 180 6.13 10.86 3.62
C VAL A 180 4.71 11.19 4.07
N LEU A 181 4.63 11.96 5.14
CA LEU A 181 3.44 12.72 5.52
C LEU A 181 3.65 14.15 5.06
N ASP A 182 2.90 14.58 4.05
CA ASP A 182 2.95 15.92 3.48
C ASP A 182 2.10 16.92 4.26
N ASP A 183 2.09 18.21 3.84
CA ASP A 183 1.60 19.29 4.68
C ASP A 183 0.06 19.31 4.81
N HIS A 184 -0.66 19.24 3.68
CA HIS A 184 -2.12 19.37 3.65
C HIS A 184 -2.72 18.97 2.31
N LEU A 185 -4.06 19.01 2.21
CA LEU A 185 -4.79 18.93 0.95
C LEU A 185 -5.15 20.34 0.44
N ASN A 186 -4.98 20.58 -0.87
CA ASN A 186 -5.49 21.79 -1.49
C ASN A 186 -7.03 21.73 -1.67
N GLU A 187 -7.63 22.81 -2.19
CA GLU A 187 -9.07 22.95 -2.44
C GLU A 187 -9.67 21.89 -3.38
N HIS A 188 -8.83 21.25 -4.22
CA HIS A 188 -9.22 20.16 -5.12
C HIS A 188 -8.99 18.77 -4.54
N GLY A 189 -8.49 18.68 -3.28
CA GLY A 189 -8.20 17.41 -2.61
C GLY A 189 -6.88 16.74 -3.02
N TYR A 190 -5.97 17.47 -3.67
CA TYR A 190 -4.62 17.00 -3.95
C TYR A 190 -3.69 17.26 -2.76
N ILE A 191 -2.78 16.33 -2.51
CA ILE A 191 -1.74 16.47 -1.49
C ILE A 191 -0.73 17.53 -1.91
N VAL A 192 -0.32 18.39 -0.98
CA VAL A 192 0.67 19.45 -1.16
C VAL A 192 1.83 19.23 -0.20
N PRO A 193 3.08 19.23 -0.65
CA PRO A 193 3.56 19.42 -2.03
C PRO A 193 3.21 18.26 -2.98
N GLY A 194 2.95 17.03 -2.47
CA GLY A 194 2.48 15.90 -3.24
C GLY A 194 3.40 15.48 -4.39
N LEU A 195 2.81 14.81 -5.37
CA LEU A 195 3.46 14.38 -6.61
C LEU A 195 2.49 14.36 -7.82
N GLY A 196 1.35 15.05 -7.72
CA GLY A 196 0.29 15.03 -8.73
C GLY A 196 -0.58 13.77 -8.66
N ASP A 197 -1.24 13.41 -9.76
CA ASP A 197 -2.00 12.15 -9.86
C ASP A 197 -1.07 10.97 -10.11
N ALA A 198 -0.95 10.10 -9.11
CA ALA A 198 -0.07 8.94 -9.18
C ALA A 198 -0.54 7.93 -10.25
N GLY A 199 -1.85 7.75 -10.42
CA GLY A 199 -2.41 6.85 -11.42
C GLY A 199 -2.05 7.28 -12.83
N ASP A 200 -2.28 8.53 -13.15
CA ASP A 200 -1.97 9.08 -14.48
C ASP A 200 -0.46 9.06 -14.74
N ARG A 201 0.35 9.39 -13.75
CA ARG A 201 1.81 9.32 -13.87
C ARG A 201 2.34 7.89 -14.04
N ILE A 202 1.74 6.90 -13.36
CA ILE A 202 2.08 5.47 -13.50
C ILE A 202 1.73 4.98 -14.90
N PHE A 203 0.52 5.29 -15.39
CA PHE A 203 -0.03 4.70 -16.62
C PHE A 203 0.16 5.56 -17.86
N GLY A 204 0.60 6.81 -17.71
CA GLY A 204 0.74 7.76 -18.81
C GLY A 204 -0.61 8.17 -19.41
N THR A 205 -1.64 8.20 -18.57
CA THR A 205 -2.98 8.72 -18.89
C THR A 205 -3.06 10.21 -18.54
N VAL A 206 -4.02 10.94 -19.15
CA VAL A 206 -4.20 12.38 -18.93
C VAL A 206 -5.51 12.61 -18.22
#